data_be21f9d3b5aa8a511a479135a7011af7
#
_entry.id   be21f9d3b5aa8a511a479135a7011af7
#
_cell.length_a   1.000
_cell.length_b   1.000
_cell.length_c   1.000
_cell.angle_alpha   90.00
_cell.angle_beta   90.00
_cell.angle_gamma   90.00
#
_symmetry.space_group_name_H-M   'P 1'
#
loop_
_entity.id
_entity.type
_entity.pdbx_description
1 polymer ?
#
loop_
_entity_poly.entity_id
_entity_poly.type
_entity_poly.pdbx_seq_one_letter_code
_entity_poly.pdbx_strand_id
1 'polypeptide(L)'
;MISPEILRRYPFFGFMTDAELKAVAMIAEEVSYKEGETLLESEKPANSLFFLVEGSVDHLYVVNDHNHTKTRKEFHIDEFAPGDIVGISALIEPYRYTATVRAHTPTCAIKIAGDALRALCEVDTALAYRLMRETAKAAMERLHSTRILLAAARAT
;
A
#
# COMPACT_ATOMS: atom_id res chain seq x y z
N MET A 1 -8.50 -10.58 -12.16
CA MET A 1 -7.45 -11.55 -12.51
C MET A 1 -6.54 -10.99 -13.59
N ILE A 2 -5.26 -11.12 -13.44
CA ILE A 2 -4.26 -10.69 -14.42
C ILE A 2 -3.39 -11.90 -14.82
N SER A 3 -2.59 -11.73 -15.89
CA SER A 3 -1.63 -12.76 -16.30
C SER A 3 -0.45 -12.81 -15.31
N PRO A 4 0.03 -14.01 -14.89
CA PRO A 4 1.24 -14.12 -14.07
C PRO A 4 2.47 -13.47 -14.74
N GLU A 5 2.52 -13.40 -16.07
CA GLU A 5 3.62 -12.79 -16.80
C GLU A 5 3.72 -11.28 -16.53
N ILE A 6 2.60 -10.63 -16.22
CA ILE A 6 2.61 -9.22 -15.84
C ILE A 6 3.35 -9.04 -14.50
N LEU A 7 3.08 -9.91 -13.54
CA LEU A 7 3.76 -9.86 -12.23
C LEU A 7 5.27 -10.11 -12.37
N ARG A 8 5.66 -11.02 -13.25
CA ARG A 8 7.08 -11.36 -13.47
C ARG A 8 7.93 -10.18 -13.94
N ARG A 9 7.30 -9.17 -14.54
CA ARG A 9 8.00 -7.97 -15.02
C ARG A 9 8.58 -7.12 -13.90
N TYR A 10 8.07 -7.29 -12.68
CA TYR A 10 8.43 -6.43 -11.56
C TYR A 10 9.27 -7.17 -10.53
N PRO A 11 10.44 -6.62 -10.16
CA PRO A 11 11.35 -7.25 -9.20
C PRO A 11 10.72 -7.58 -7.85
N PHE A 12 9.72 -6.81 -7.42
CA PHE A 12 9.02 -7.07 -6.16
C PHE A 12 8.47 -8.50 -6.08
N PHE A 13 7.97 -9.03 -7.19
CA PHE A 13 7.39 -10.38 -7.23
C PHE A 13 8.44 -11.47 -7.50
N GLY A 14 9.72 -11.08 -7.61
CA GLY A 14 10.81 -12.00 -7.98
C GLY A 14 11.11 -13.09 -6.96
N PHE A 15 10.66 -12.94 -5.70
CA PHE A 15 10.82 -13.96 -4.68
C PHE A 15 9.78 -15.09 -4.78
N MET A 16 8.73 -14.88 -5.56
CA MET A 16 7.62 -15.84 -5.67
C MET A 16 7.94 -16.99 -6.63
N THR A 17 7.51 -18.18 -6.25
CA THR A 17 7.53 -19.35 -7.14
C THR A 17 6.48 -19.17 -8.24
N ASP A 18 6.56 -20.00 -9.29
CA ASP A 18 5.56 -19.98 -10.37
C ASP A 18 4.15 -20.23 -9.84
N ALA A 19 4.00 -21.17 -8.89
CA ALA A 19 2.70 -21.46 -8.27
C ALA A 19 2.19 -20.27 -7.47
N GLU A 20 3.07 -19.60 -6.72
CA GLU A 20 2.72 -18.41 -5.95
C GLU A 20 2.32 -17.25 -6.86
N LEU A 21 3.06 -17.02 -7.95
CA LEU A 21 2.71 -15.98 -8.93
C LEU A 21 1.34 -16.21 -9.55
N LYS A 22 1.03 -17.47 -9.90
CA LYS A 22 -0.30 -17.82 -10.43
C LYS A 22 -1.39 -17.57 -9.42
N ALA A 23 -1.17 -17.93 -8.16
CA ALA A 23 -2.15 -17.71 -7.10
C ALA A 23 -2.40 -16.22 -6.87
N VAL A 24 -1.35 -15.40 -6.80
CA VAL A 24 -1.47 -13.96 -6.62
C VAL A 24 -2.13 -13.30 -7.84
N ALA A 25 -1.78 -13.73 -9.04
CA ALA A 25 -2.36 -13.20 -10.27
C ALA A 25 -3.87 -13.41 -10.34
N MET A 26 -4.39 -14.49 -9.76
CA MET A 26 -5.82 -14.76 -9.73
C MET A 26 -6.62 -13.78 -8.85
N ILE A 27 -5.97 -13.19 -7.86
CA ILE A 27 -6.62 -12.28 -6.89
C ILE A 27 -6.19 -10.83 -7.11
N ALA A 28 -5.55 -10.53 -8.21
CA ALA A 28 -5.03 -9.22 -8.57
C ALA A 28 -5.72 -8.67 -9.81
N GLU A 29 -5.75 -7.34 -9.91
CA GLU A 29 -6.26 -6.63 -11.09
C GLU A 29 -5.43 -5.37 -11.36
N GLU A 30 -5.37 -4.95 -12.61
CA GLU A 30 -4.79 -3.68 -12.97
C GLU A 30 -5.83 -2.59 -12.75
N VAL A 31 -5.42 -1.50 -12.08
CA VAL A 31 -6.29 -0.35 -11.80
C VAL A 31 -5.58 0.93 -12.19
N SER A 32 -6.38 1.92 -12.59
CA SER A 32 -5.89 3.24 -12.98
C SER A 32 -6.64 4.32 -12.21
N TYR A 33 -5.91 5.36 -11.84
CA TYR A 33 -6.45 6.51 -11.12
C TYR A 33 -6.04 7.78 -11.82
N LYS A 34 -6.97 8.71 -11.91
CA LYS A 34 -6.70 10.07 -12.39
C LYS A 34 -6.07 10.87 -11.26
N GLU A 35 -5.38 11.95 -11.61
CA GLU A 35 -4.88 12.92 -10.65
C GLU A 35 -6.00 13.33 -9.68
N GLY A 36 -5.71 13.28 -8.39
CA GLY A 36 -6.65 13.65 -7.33
C GLY A 36 -7.56 12.52 -6.85
N GLU A 37 -7.63 11.39 -7.55
CA GLU A 37 -8.45 10.27 -7.09
C GLU A 37 -7.79 9.53 -5.92
N THR A 38 -8.62 9.03 -5.01
CA THR A 38 -8.17 8.33 -3.79
C THR A 38 -8.05 6.84 -4.05
N LEU A 39 -6.88 6.27 -3.73
CA LEU A 39 -6.64 4.82 -3.80
C LEU A 39 -7.18 4.12 -2.56
N LEU A 40 -6.89 4.69 -1.39
CA LEU A 40 -7.35 4.17 -0.11
C LEU A 40 -7.56 5.33 0.87
N GLU A 41 -8.47 5.12 1.80
CA GLU A 41 -8.90 6.15 2.74
C GLU A 41 -8.69 5.70 4.19
N SER A 42 -8.13 6.61 4.99
CA SER A 42 -7.88 6.41 6.42
C SER A 42 -9.14 5.96 7.16
N GLU A 43 -8.96 5.02 8.07
CA GLU A 43 -10.01 4.44 8.95
C GLU A 43 -11.00 3.52 8.25
N LYS A 44 -10.91 3.35 6.94
CA LYS A 44 -11.72 2.36 6.21
C LYS A 44 -11.09 0.97 6.30
N PRO A 45 -11.88 -0.09 6.12
CA PRO A 45 -11.35 -1.46 6.07
C PRO A 45 -10.25 -1.58 5.00
N ALA A 46 -9.14 -2.21 5.37
CA ALA A 46 -8.00 -2.40 4.46
C ALA A 46 -8.24 -3.61 3.56
N ASN A 47 -9.01 -3.41 2.51
CA ASN A 47 -9.46 -4.47 1.60
C ASN A 47 -8.45 -4.85 0.52
N SER A 48 -7.42 -4.02 0.30
CA SER A 48 -6.48 -4.23 -0.81
C SER A 48 -5.08 -3.77 -0.47
N LEU A 49 -4.12 -4.52 -1.02
CA LEU A 49 -2.72 -4.12 -1.11
C LEU A 49 -2.47 -3.67 -2.55
N PHE A 50 -1.73 -2.59 -2.72
CA PHE A 50 -1.41 -2.07 -4.06
C PHE A 50 0.09 -2.16 -4.31
N PHE A 51 0.45 -2.53 -5.53
CA PHE A 51 1.80 -2.39 -6.05
C PHE A 51 1.79 -1.28 -7.10
N LEU A 52 2.58 -0.23 -6.90
CA LEU A 52 2.57 0.94 -7.79
C LEU A 52 3.40 0.67 -9.03
N VAL A 53 2.77 0.79 -10.20
CA VAL A 53 3.40 0.52 -11.50
C VAL A 53 3.88 1.79 -12.17
N GLU A 54 3.02 2.81 -12.21
CA GLU A 54 3.31 4.11 -12.83
C GLU A 54 2.69 5.22 -12.01
N GLY A 55 3.29 6.41 -12.12
CA GLY A 55 2.79 7.60 -11.44
C GLY A 55 3.35 7.75 -10.04
N SER A 56 2.78 8.68 -9.30
CA SER A 56 3.12 8.93 -7.91
C SER A 56 1.87 9.18 -7.10
N VAL A 57 1.89 8.79 -5.84
CA VAL A 57 0.76 8.99 -4.94
C VAL A 57 1.20 9.65 -3.65
N ASP A 58 0.37 10.55 -3.14
CA ASP A 58 0.62 11.25 -1.88
C ASP A 58 0.15 10.40 -0.70
N HIS A 59 0.99 10.33 0.32
CA HIS A 59 0.72 9.66 1.58
C HIS A 59 0.32 10.72 2.60
N LEU A 60 -0.94 10.70 3.02
CA LEU A 60 -1.54 11.75 3.84
C LEU A 60 -1.96 11.17 5.19
N TYR A 61 -1.52 11.81 6.26
CA TYR A 61 -2.01 11.52 7.59
C TYR A 61 -3.21 12.43 7.88
N VAL A 62 -4.34 11.83 8.22
CA VAL A 62 -5.60 12.55 8.40
C VAL A 62 -5.94 12.62 9.88
N VAL A 63 -6.13 13.84 10.38
CA VAL A 63 -6.56 14.08 11.75
C VAL A 63 -7.97 14.65 11.74
N ASN A 64 -8.89 13.94 12.40
CA ASN A 64 -10.24 14.43 12.62
C ASN A 64 -10.33 14.99 14.03
N ASP A 65 -10.72 16.25 14.15
CA ASP A 65 -11.00 16.83 15.45
C ASP A 65 -12.45 16.50 15.84
N HIS A 66 -12.60 15.51 16.71
CA HIS A 66 -13.91 15.07 17.17
C HIS A 66 -14.66 16.11 18.01
N ASN A 67 -13.97 17.15 18.50
CA ASN A 67 -14.58 18.22 19.28
C ASN A 67 -15.12 19.35 18.40
N HIS A 68 -14.68 19.42 17.15
CA HIS A 68 -15.14 20.39 16.16
C HIS A 68 -15.51 19.63 14.90
N THR A 69 -16.78 19.39 14.71
CA THR A 69 -17.36 18.50 13.68
C THR A 69 -17.00 18.85 12.22
N LYS A 70 -16.12 19.83 11.96
CA LYS A 70 -15.80 20.30 10.61
C LYS A 70 -14.32 20.45 10.30
N THR A 71 -13.40 20.15 11.24
CA THR A 71 -11.97 20.30 10.98
C THR A 71 -11.30 18.95 10.75
N ARG A 72 -11.29 18.57 9.51
CA ARG A 72 -10.46 17.49 9.01
C ARG A 72 -9.19 18.12 8.46
N LYS A 73 -8.03 17.73 9.02
CA LYS A 73 -6.72 18.18 8.52
C LYS A 73 -5.98 17.03 7.90
N GLU A 74 -5.41 17.28 6.73
CA GLU A 74 -4.56 16.34 6.03
C GLU A 74 -3.12 16.86 6.06
N PHE A 75 -2.21 15.99 6.49
CA PHE A 75 -0.78 16.29 6.53
C PHE A 75 -0.06 15.41 5.52
N HIS A 76 0.64 16.04 4.57
CA HIS A 76 1.45 15.33 3.60
C HIS A 76 2.70 14.78 4.30
N ILE A 77 2.84 13.46 4.34
CA ILE A 77 3.97 12.79 4.98
C ILE A 77 5.11 12.56 3.98
N ASP A 78 4.80 11.85 2.91
CA ASP A 78 5.73 11.53 1.83
C ASP A 78 4.95 11.08 0.60
N GLU A 79 5.65 10.52 -0.37
CA GLU A 79 5.07 10.00 -1.59
C GLU A 79 5.52 8.56 -1.80
N PHE A 80 4.69 7.79 -2.49
CA PHE A 80 5.07 6.48 -3.01
C PHE A 80 5.41 6.62 -4.49
N ALA A 81 6.37 5.83 -4.92
CA ALA A 81 6.88 5.80 -6.28
C ALA A 81 6.68 4.41 -6.91
N PRO A 82 6.81 4.27 -8.24
CA PRO A 82 6.76 2.97 -8.89
C PRO A 82 7.71 1.98 -8.22
N GLY A 83 7.20 0.76 -7.98
CA GLY A 83 7.92 -0.28 -7.25
C GLY A 83 7.57 -0.38 -5.76
N ASP A 84 6.91 0.61 -5.20
CA ASP A 84 6.50 0.60 -3.81
C ASP A 84 5.19 -0.18 -3.62
N ILE A 85 5.04 -0.80 -2.44
CA ILE A 85 3.77 -1.34 -2.01
C ILE A 85 3.03 -0.31 -1.15
N VAL A 86 1.72 -0.24 -1.33
CA VAL A 86 0.85 0.73 -0.68
C VAL A 86 -0.31 -0.02 -0.03
N GLY A 87 -0.66 0.40 1.18
CA GLY A 87 -1.78 -0.23 1.89
C GLY A 87 -1.40 -1.48 2.67
N ILE A 88 -0.22 -1.51 3.29
CA ILE A 88 0.27 -2.66 4.06
C ILE A 88 -0.64 -3.05 5.23
N SER A 89 -1.51 -2.15 5.69
CA SER A 89 -2.52 -2.46 6.70
C SER A 89 -3.46 -3.59 6.28
N ALA A 90 -3.56 -3.88 4.97
CA ALA A 90 -4.33 -5.02 4.47
C ALA A 90 -3.81 -6.36 5.00
N LEU A 91 -2.55 -6.41 5.44
CA LEU A 91 -1.89 -7.62 5.94
C LEU A 91 -1.70 -7.61 7.46
N ILE A 92 -2.03 -6.50 8.13
CA ILE A 92 -1.76 -6.31 9.56
C ILE A 92 -3.07 -5.99 10.30
N GLU A 93 -3.36 -6.77 11.33
CA GLU A 93 -4.53 -6.50 12.18
C GLU A 93 -4.44 -5.10 12.82
N PRO A 94 -5.54 -4.37 12.93
CA PRO A 94 -6.94 -4.76 12.72
C PRO A 94 -7.46 -4.60 11.28
N TYR A 95 -6.61 -4.58 10.27
CA TYR A 95 -6.94 -4.47 8.85
C TYR A 95 -7.75 -3.21 8.53
N ARG A 96 -7.28 -2.09 9.03
CA ARG A 96 -7.84 -0.77 8.76
C ARG A 96 -6.70 0.16 8.31
N TYR A 97 -6.97 0.95 7.29
CA TYR A 97 -5.96 1.91 6.81
C TYR A 97 -5.69 2.99 7.86
N THR A 98 -4.42 3.35 8.00
CA THR A 98 -3.97 4.36 8.97
C THR A 98 -3.68 5.71 8.32
N ALA A 99 -3.79 5.78 6.99
CA ALA A 99 -3.53 6.98 6.21
C ALA A 99 -4.40 6.98 4.97
N THR A 100 -4.48 8.12 4.30
CA THR A 100 -5.12 8.27 3.00
C THR A 100 -4.04 8.35 1.94
N VAL A 101 -4.27 7.68 0.80
CA VAL A 101 -3.36 7.72 -0.34
C VAL A 101 -4.14 8.22 -1.55
N ARG A 102 -3.63 9.28 -2.15
CA ARG A 102 -4.29 9.97 -3.26
C ARG A 102 -3.33 10.12 -4.44
N ALA A 103 -3.80 9.90 -5.65
CA ALA A 103 -2.98 10.04 -6.84
C ALA A 103 -2.52 11.49 -7.02
N HIS A 104 -1.22 11.71 -7.03
CA HIS A 104 -0.61 13.00 -7.32
C HIS A 104 -0.55 13.26 -8.82
N THR A 105 -0.24 12.20 -9.57
CA THR A 105 -0.24 12.17 -11.03
C THR A 105 -1.12 11.02 -11.48
N PRO A 106 -1.49 10.93 -12.79
CA PRO A 106 -2.15 9.73 -13.28
C PRO A 106 -1.37 8.48 -12.91
N THR A 107 -2.04 7.51 -12.30
CA THR A 107 -1.40 6.38 -11.62
C THR A 107 -1.96 5.07 -12.11
N CYS A 108 -1.08 4.09 -12.32
CA CYS A 108 -1.43 2.70 -12.58
C CYS A 108 -0.87 1.83 -11.45
N ALA A 109 -1.65 0.88 -10.99
CA ALA A 109 -1.26 -0.02 -9.91
C ALA A 109 -1.80 -1.43 -10.14
N ILE A 110 -1.18 -2.39 -9.47
CA ILE A 110 -1.73 -3.74 -9.36
C ILE A 110 -2.38 -3.81 -7.98
N LYS A 111 -3.69 -4.04 -7.98
CA LYS A 111 -4.50 -4.11 -6.76
C LYS A 111 -4.72 -5.57 -6.41
N ILE A 112 -4.34 -5.98 -5.23
CA ILE A 112 -4.43 -7.36 -4.74
C ILE A 112 -5.46 -7.41 -3.62
N ALA A 113 -6.44 -8.33 -3.74
CA ALA A 113 -7.48 -8.48 -2.72
C ALA A 113 -6.89 -8.90 -1.38
N GLY A 114 -7.12 -8.11 -0.34
CA GLY A 114 -6.50 -8.30 0.98
C GLY A 114 -6.93 -9.59 1.68
N ASP A 115 -8.22 -9.88 1.69
CA ASP A 115 -8.75 -11.10 2.32
C ASP A 115 -8.23 -12.36 1.64
N ALA A 116 -8.20 -12.38 0.30
CA ALA A 116 -7.68 -13.50 -0.46
C ALA A 116 -6.17 -13.66 -0.26
N LEU A 117 -5.43 -12.56 -0.19
CA LEU A 117 -3.98 -12.61 0.06
C LEU A 117 -3.68 -13.15 1.47
N ARG A 118 -4.44 -12.73 2.47
CA ARG A 118 -4.34 -13.28 3.82
C ARG A 118 -4.61 -14.78 3.84
N ALA A 119 -5.62 -15.24 3.09
CA ALA A 119 -5.93 -16.66 2.97
C ALA A 119 -4.79 -17.45 2.33
N LEU A 120 -4.15 -16.90 1.29
CA LEU A 120 -2.98 -17.52 0.68
C LEU A 120 -1.82 -17.64 1.68
N CYS A 121 -1.61 -16.62 2.51
CA CYS A 121 -0.57 -16.63 3.54
C CYS A 121 -0.79 -17.70 4.60
N GLU A 122 -2.03 -18.04 4.90
CA GLU A 122 -2.34 -19.10 5.86
C GLU A 122 -1.96 -20.47 5.35
N VAL A 123 -2.04 -20.73 4.06
CA VAL A 123 -1.72 -22.04 3.46
C VAL A 123 -0.31 -22.10 2.89
N ASP A 124 0.31 -20.98 2.59
CA ASP A 124 1.69 -20.91 2.08
C ASP A 124 2.52 -20.02 3.02
N THR A 125 3.12 -20.65 4.02
CA THR A 125 3.89 -19.95 5.04
C THR A 125 5.21 -19.38 4.51
N ALA A 126 5.77 -19.97 3.45
CA ALA A 126 6.97 -19.42 2.81
C ALA A 126 6.65 -18.10 2.10
N LEU A 127 5.53 -18.04 1.41
CA LEU A 127 5.02 -16.79 0.82
C LEU A 127 4.75 -15.75 1.92
N ALA A 128 4.06 -16.16 2.97
CA ALA A 128 3.72 -15.30 4.10
C ALA A 128 4.98 -14.69 4.74
N TYR A 129 6.00 -15.48 4.98
CA TYR A 129 7.26 -15.00 5.57
C TYR A 129 7.91 -13.93 4.70
N ARG A 130 8.03 -14.19 3.39
CA ARG A 130 8.67 -13.25 2.47
C ARG A 130 7.85 -11.98 2.29
N LEU A 131 6.53 -12.12 2.24
CA LEU A 131 5.63 -10.98 2.12
C LEU A 131 5.66 -10.11 3.38
N MET A 132 5.77 -10.73 4.56
CA MET A 132 5.93 -9.99 5.82
C MET A 132 7.26 -9.25 5.87
N ARG A 133 8.33 -9.80 5.30
CA ARG A 133 9.61 -9.07 5.20
C ARG A 133 9.45 -7.81 4.35
N GLU A 134 8.78 -7.91 3.21
CA GLU A 134 8.51 -6.74 2.35
C GLU A 134 7.62 -5.71 3.05
N THR A 135 6.63 -6.19 3.80
CA THR A 135 5.76 -5.33 4.62
C THR A 135 6.57 -4.60 5.69
N ALA A 136 7.46 -5.30 6.37
CA ALA A 136 8.31 -4.70 7.39
C ALA A 136 9.24 -3.64 6.80
N LYS A 137 9.84 -3.91 5.63
CA LYS A 137 10.68 -2.92 4.92
C LYS A 137 9.88 -1.67 4.59
N ALA A 138 8.67 -1.84 4.06
CA ALA A 138 7.79 -0.70 3.74
C ALA A 138 7.47 0.11 4.98
N ALA A 139 7.15 -0.54 6.10
CA ALA A 139 6.87 0.14 7.36
C ALA A 139 8.09 0.90 7.88
N MET A 140 9.29 0.33 7.76
CA MET A 140 10.52 1.00 8.14
C MET A 140 10.81 2.25 7.30
N GLU A 141 10.52 2.19 6.00
CA GLU A 141 10.65 3.35 5.12
C GLU A 141 9.70 4.48 5.54
N ARG A 142 8.45 4.14 5.87
CA ARG A 142 7.47 5.14 6.36
C ARG A 142 7.89 5.72 7.70
N LEU A 143 8.42 4.89 8.58
CA LEU A 143 8.96 5.35 9.86
C LEU A 143 10.13 6.32 9.66
N HIS A 144 11.05 6.01 8.74
CA HIS A 144 12.18 6.87 8.39
C HIS A 144 11.70 8.23 7.87
N SER A 145 10.75 8.24 6.94
CA SER A 145 10.17 9.48 6.41
C SER A 145 9.55 10.33 7.51
N THR A 146 8.81 9.69 8.42
CA THR A 146 8.18 10.38 9.55
C THR A 146 9.22 10.97 10.50
N ARG A 147 10.33 10.26 10.74
CA ARG A 147 11.42 10.76 11.58
C ARG A 147 12.09 11.99 10.97
N ILE A 148 12.28 11.99 9.64
CA ILE A 148 12.84 13.16 8.93
C ILE A 148 11.94 14.38 9.14
N LEU A 149 10.63 14.21 8.95
CA LEU A 149 9.66 15.30 9.14
C LEU A 149 9.64 15.80 10.58
N LEU A 150 9.69 14.88 11.55
CA LEU A 150 9.72 15.23 12.97
C LEU A 150 10.98 16.04 13.30
N ALA A 151 12.14 15.60 12.81
CA ALA A 151 13.39 16.30 13.00
C ALA A 151 13.34 17.70 12.39
N ALA A 152 12.81 17.84 11.18
CA ALA A 152 12.66 19.14 10.52
C ALA A 152 11.73 20.07 11.31
N ALA A 153 10.63 19.54 11.83
CA ALA A 153 9.68 20.34 12.64
C ALA A 153 10.30 20.83 13.94
N ARG A 154 11.20 20.04 14.55
CA ARG A 154 11.86 20.40 15.81
C ARG A 154 13.08 21.29 15.63
N ALA A 155 13.60 21.39 14.43
CA ALA A 155 14.80 22.22 14.12
C ALA A 155 14.45 23.73 13.98
N THR A 156 13.16 24.08 13.91
CA THR A 156 12.71 25.47 13.75
C THR A 156 12.33 26.11 15.07
#